data_85ad834e4355db31ce963fe2fb8276fe
#
_entry.id   85ad834e4355db31ce963fe2fb8276fe
#
_cell.length_a   1.000
_cell.length_b   1.000
_cell.length_c   1.000
_cell.angle_alpha   90.00
_cell.angle_beta   90.00
_cell.angle_gamma   90.00
#
_symmetry.space_group_name_H-M   'P 1'
#
loop_
_entity.id
_entity.type
_entity.pdbx_description
1 polymer ?
#
loop_
_entity_poly.entity_id
_entity_poly.type
_entity_poly.pdbx_seq_one_letter_code
_entity_poly.pdbx_strand_id
1 'polypeptide(L)'
;SKALSDEELQHYLENVPGMVVINRVIAGYENRCVSLDNRQGTYLATEMLIRYGHKHIAYIGSNHGILDETERKEGYLEALEAHNFPIVEQAIVHNSPDFEGGEKAMIDLLSYNSNLTAVVAYNDTMAAGAISVLNENNIKVPKQFSIVGFDDMPIARYLIPKLTTIRYPIDLMANYAAKLALSLVDSSIVTPTVVQFNPTLVRRFSVENAIKP
;
A
#
# COMPACT_ATOMS: atom_id res chain seq x y z
N SER A 1 -12.23 2.79 10.68
CA SER A 1 -13.03 1.56 10.58
C SER A 1 -13.45 1.32 9.14
N LYS A 2 -13.21 0.12 8.61
CA LYS A 2 -13.64 -0.25 7.24
C LYS A 2 -15.14 -0.57 7.15
N ALA A 3 -15.79 -0.77 8.29
CA ALA A 3 -17.20 -1.19 8.38
C ALA A 3 -18.19 -0.01 8.53
N LEU A 4 -17.70 1.19 8.83
CA LEU A 4 -18.55 2.37 9.03
C LEU A 4 -18.52 3.29 7.83
N SER A 5 -19.65 3.90 7.49
CA SER A 5 -19.73 4.96 6.47
C SER A 5 -19.10 6.27 6.98
N ASP A 6 -18.90 7.25 6.08
CA ASP A 6 -18.41 8.57 6.49
C ASP A 6 -19.42 9.29 7.37
N GLU A 7 -20.71 9.17 7.08
CA GLU A 7 -21.78 9.75 7.88
C GLU A 7 -21.83 9.18 9.30
N GLU A 8 -21.64 7.86 9.45
CA GLU A 8 -21.55 7.22 10.76
C GLU A 8 -20.34 7.71 11.54
N LEU A 9 -19.18 7.84 10.88
CA LEU A 9 -17.98 8.38 11.52
C LEU A 9 -18.14 9.85 11.89
N GLN A 10 -18.78 10.67 11.06
CA GLN A 10 -19.10 12.06 11.37
C GLN A 10 -19.98 12.13 12.61
N HIS A 11 -21.03 11.31 12.68
CA HIS A 11 -21.91 11.26 13.84
C HIS A 11 -21.15 10.93 15.14
N TYR A 12 -20.19 9.99 15.09
CA TYR A 12 -19.36 9.71 16.26
C TYR A 12 -18.39 10.85 16.58
N LEU A 13 -17.80 11.50 15.58
CA LEU A 13 -16.93 12.66 15.78
C LEU A 13 -17.66 13.85 16.42
N GLU A 14 -18.93 14.03 16.11
CA GLU A 14 -19.79 15.06 16.72
C GLU A 14 -20.09 14.78 18.19
N ASN A 15 -20.38 13.52 18.52
CA ASN A 15 -20.95 13.13 19.81
C ASN A 15 -19.95 12.56 20.81
N VAL A 16 -18.73 12.20 20.36
CA VAL A 16 -17.70 11.62 21.24
C VAL A 16 -16.50 12.56 21.36
N PRO A 17 -16.37 13.27 22.49
CA PRO A 17 -15.20 14.09 22.77
C PRO A 17 -13.93 13.25 22.71
N GLY A 18 -12.88 13.81 22.08
CA GLY A 18 -11.57 13.12 21.98
C GLY A 18 -11.50 12.00 20.94
N MET A 19 -12.57 11.75 20.17
CA MET A 19 -12.49 10.79 19.08
C MET A 19 -11.53 11.27 17.98
N VAL A 20 -10.67 10.36 17.53
CA VAL A 20 -9.71 10.55 16.42
C VAL A 20 -9.84 9.37 15.45
N VAL A 21 -9.82 9.66 14.17
CA VAL A 21 -9.85 8.66 13.09
C VAL A 21 -8.43 8.46 12.55
N ILE A 22 -8.04 7.20 12.37
CA ILE A 22 -6.74 6.83 11.78
C ILE A 22 -6.99 6.16 10.43
N ASN A 23 -6.18 6.49 9.44
CA ASN A 23 -6.25 5.97 8.06
C ASN A 23 -7.49 6.35 7.27
N ARG A 24 -8.14 7.41 7.65
CA ARG A 24 -9.27 7.93 6.90
C ARG A 24 -9.42 9.41 7.22
N VAL A 25 -9.60 10.23 6.21
CA VAL A 25 -9.88 11.65 6.37
C VAL A 25 -11.38 11.84 6.22
N ILE A 26 -12.01 12.46 7.23
CA ILE A 26 -13.44 12.75 7.23
C ILE A 26 -13.64 14.24 6.96
N ALA A 27 -14.42 14.55 5.93
CA ALA A 27 -14.70 15.93 5.54
C ALA A 27 -15.31 16.74 6.68
N GLY A 28 -14.73 17.92 6.95
CA GLY A 28 -15.12 18.80 8.07
C GLY A 28 -14.49 18.41 9.43
N TYR A 29 -13.77 17.29 9.51
CA TYR A 29 -13.08 16.82 10.72
C TYR A 29 -11.62 16.46 10.46
N GLU A 30 -11.01 17.08 9.46
CA GLU A 30 -9.62 16.81 9.04
C GLU A 30 -8.64 16.95 10.20
N ASN A 31 -8.91 17.91 11.11
CA ASN A 31 -8.11 18.15 12.30
C ASN A 31 -8.21 17.05 13.38
N ARG A 32 -9.10 16.08 13.20
CA ARG A 32 -9.27 14.88 14.04
C ARG A 32 -8.91 13.60 13.31
N CYS A 33 -8.28 13.72 12.13
CA CYS A 33 -7.89 12.59 11.30
C CYS A 33 -6.37 12.48 11.22
N VAL A 34 -5.87 11.26 11.30
CA VAL A 34 -4.46 10.92 11.14
C VAL A 34 -4.33 9.99 9.94
N SER A 35 -3.72 10.45 8.88
CA SER A 35 -3.62 9.72 7.61
C SER A 35 -2.18 9.45 7.20
N LEU A 36 -2.02 8.53 6.25
CA LEU A 36 -0.79 8.23 5.52
C LEU A 36 -0.94 8.75 4.10
N ASP A 37 0.15 9.21 3.51
CA ASP A 37 0.22 9.46 2.06
C ASP A 37 0.39 8.13 1.30
N ASN A 38 -0.73 7.42 1.12
CA ASN A 38 -0.78 6.14 0.41
C ASN A 38 -0.33 6.30 -1.05
N ARG A 39 -0.71 7.40 -1.70
CA ARG A 39 -0.40 7.73 -3.09
C ARG A 39 1.11 7.84 -3.28
N GLN A 40 1.77 8.65 -2.45
CA GLN A 40 3.23 8.78 -2.47
C GLN A 40 3.93 7.45 -2.19
N GLY A 41 3.38 6.62 -1.29
CA GLY A 41 3.94 5.30 -0.99
C GLY A 41 4.00 4.40 -2.22
N THR A 42 2.89 4.26 -2.92
CA THR A 42 2.83 3.40 -4.11
C THR A 42 3.57 4.02 -5.31
N TYR A 43 3.58 5.35 -5.40
CA TYR A 43 4.44 6.05 -6.37
C TYR A 43 5.91 5.65 -6.19
N LEU A 44 6.44 5.71 -4.96
CA LEU A 44 7.83 5.34 -4.67
C LEU A 44 8.13 3.87 -4.98
N ALA A 45 7.17 2.95 -4.70
CA ALA A 45 7.30 1.53 -5.02
C ALA A 45 7.41 1.30 -6.53
N THR A 46 6.54 1.94 -7.29
CA THR A 46 6.48 1.81 -8.76
C THR A 46 7.69 2.47 -9.42
N GLU A 47 8.05 3.68 -8.98
CA GLU A 47 9.24 4.40 -9.47
C GLU A 47 10.52 3.58 -9.23
N MET A 48 10.64 2.91 -8.07
CA MET A 48 11.76 2.02 -7.82
C MET A 48 11.86 0.93 -8.90
N LEU A 49 10.77 0.24 -9.21
CA LEU A 49 10.75 -0.81 -10.22
C LEU A 49 11.13 -0.25 -11.62
N ILE A 50 10.63 0.92 -11.99
CA ILE A 50 10.98 1.59 -13.23
C ILE A 50 12.49 1.88 -13.28
N ARG A 51 13.06 2.42 -12.20
CA ARG A 51 14.49 2.71 -12.08
C ARG A 51 15.37 1.45 -12.13
N TYR A 52 14.83 0.29 -11.74
CA TYR A 52 15.46 -1.03 -11.88
C TYR A 52 15.30 -1.61 -13.29
N GLY A 53 14.70 -0.86 -14.22
CA GLY A 53 14.59 -1.21 -15.63
C GLY A 53 13.38 -2.07 -15.99
N HIS A 54 12.44 -2.30 -15.07
CA HIS A 54 11.19 -3.00 -15.35
C HIS A 54 10.30 -2.14 -16.25
N LYS A 55 9.81 -2.74 -17.35
CA LYS A 55 8.92 -2.08 -18.31
C LYS A 55 7.49 -2.62 -18.27
N HIS A 56 7.31 -3.82 -17.79
CA HIS A 56 6.02 -4.50 -17.66
C HIS A 56 5.76 -4.76 -16.18
N ILE A 57 5.15 -3.76 -15.55
CA ILE A 57 4.88 -3.73 -14.11
C ILE A 57 3.37 -3.87 -13.94
N ALA A 58 2.95 -4.80 -13.09
CA ALA A 58 1.56 -4.98 -12.72
C ALA A 58 1.24 -4.36 -11.35
N TYR A 59 -0.05 -4.21 -11.07
CA TYR A 59 -0.58 -3.81 -9.78
C TYR A 59 -1.60 -4.83 -9.28
N ILE A 60 -1.43 -5.28 -8.04
CA ILE A 60 -2.39 -6.10 -7.32
C ILE A 60 -3.06 -5.23 -6.26
N GLY A 61 -4.32 -4.90 -6.45
CA GLY A 61 -5.14 -4.06 -5.60
C GLY A 61 -6.12 -4.83 -4.72
N SER A 62 -6.72 -4.13 -3.75
CA SER A 62 -7.80 -4.62 -2.91
C SER A 62 -9.16 -4.40 -3.56
N ASN A 63 -10.07 -5.36 -3.46
CA ASN A 63 -11.45 -5.24 -3.92
C ASN A 63 -12.41 -4.63 -2.87
N HIS A 64 -11.90 -4.12 -1.76
CA HIS A 64 -12.72 -3.60 -0.66
C HIS A 64 -13.29 -2.19 -0.90
N GLY A 65 -12.91 -1.50 -1.99
CA GLY A 65 -13.47 -0.18 -2.36
C GLY A 65 -13.24 0.92 -1.33
N ILE A 66 -12.11 0.89 -0.62
CA ILE A 66 -11.74 1.87 0.41
C ILE A 66 -10.77 2.91 -0.15
N LEU A 67 -10.71 4.08 0.48
CA LEU A 67 -9.88 5.22 0.05
C LEU A 67 -8.41 4.83 -0.13
N ASP A 68 -7.84 4.04 0.80
CA ASP A 68 -6.45 3.57 0.71
C ASP A 68 -6.16 2.87 -0.63
N GLU A 69 -7.11 2.06 -1.14
CA GLU A 69 -6.97 1.37 -2.42
C GLU A 69 -6.94 2.37 -3.58
N THR A 70 -7.87 3.33 -3.58
CA THR A 70 -7.93 4.37 -4.61
C THR A 70 -6.61 5.15 -4.66
N GLU A 71 -6.14 5.63 -3.50
CA GLU A 71 -4.90 6.39 -3.38
C GLU A 71 -3.67 5.57 -3.81
N ARG A 72 -3.59 4.29 -3.39
CA ARG A 72 -2.47 3.42 -3.78
C ARG A 72 -2.46 3.13 -5.27
N LYS A 73 -3.62 2.86 -5.87
CA LYS A 73 -3.75 2.70 -7.32
C LYS A 73 -3.37 3.97 -8.08
N GLU A 74 -3.82 5.13 -7.62
CA GLU A 74 -3.45 6.42 -8.21
C GLU A 74 -1.94 6.63 -8.18
N GLY A 75 -1.25 6.34 -7.07
CA GLY A 75 0.20 6.46 -6.99
C GLY A 75 0.94 5.55 -7.98
N TYR A 76 0.43 4.33 -8.21
CA TYR A 76 0.96 3.44 -9.24
C TYR A 76 0.79 4.04 -10.65
N LEU A 77 -0.40 4.53 -10.97
CA LEU A 77 -0.69 5.13 -12.28
C LEU A 77 0.15 6.38 -12.53
N GLU A 78 0.24 7.27 -11.55
CA GLU A 78 1.06 8.48 -11.65
C GLU A 78 2.55 8.19 -11.90
N ALA A 79 3.10 7.18 -11.24
CA ALA A 79 4.48 6.82 -11.47
C ALA A 79 4.71 6.31 -12.90
N LEU A 80 3.77 5.54 -13.46
CA LEU A 80 3.82 5.13 -14.86
C LEU A 80 3.75 6.33 -15.81
N GLU A 81 2.78 7.22 -15.60
CA GLU A 81 2.60 8.43 -16.42
C GLU A 81 3.82 9.36 -16.38
N ALA A 82 4.35 9.63 -15.18
CA ALA A 82 5.54 10.48 -15.00
C ALA A 82 6.76 9.97 -15.76
N HIS A 83 6.83 8.67 -16.00
CA HIS A 83 7.92 8.04 -16.75
C HIS A 83 7.54 7.65 -18.18
N ASN A 84 6.37 8.10 -18.69
CA ASN A 84 5.85 7.80 -20.03
C ASN A 84 5.67 6.30 -20.31
N PHE A 85 5.28 5.53 -19.31
CA PHE A 85 4.93 4.12 -19.47
C PHE A 85 3.44 3.98 -19.82
N PRO A 86 3.07 3.04 -20.70
CA PRO A 86 1.67 2.81 -21.02
C PRO A 86 0.94 2.20 -19.82
N ILE A 87 -0.26 2.68 -19.55
CA ILE A 87 -1.18 2.06 -18.60
C ILE A 87 -1.88 0.90 -19.33
N VAL A 88 -1.73 -0.30 -18.77
CA VAL A 88 -2.35 -1.52 -19.30
C VAL A 88 -3.39 -2.00 -18.27
N GLU A 89 -4.66 -1.80 -18.57
CA GLU A 89 -5.76 -2.12 -17.63
C GLU A 89 -5.73 -3.58 -17.15
N GLN A 90 -5.38 -4.51 -18.04
CA GLN A 90 -5.29 -5.93 -17.72
C GLN A 90 -4.11 -6.29 -16.80
N ALA A 91 -3.16 -5.38 -16.61
CA ALA A 91 -2.08 -5.52 -15.63
C ALA A 91 -2.49 -5.01 -14.22
N ILE A 92 -3.74 -4.57 -14.05
CA ILE A 92 -4.31 -4.10 -12.79
C ILE A 92 -5.41 -5.07 -12.37
N VAL A 93 -5.17 -5.83 -11.32
CA VAL A 93 -6.11 -6.82 -10.80
C VAL A 93 -6.47 -6.52 -9.35
N HIS A 94 -7.70 -6.81 -8.95
CA HIS A 94 -8.18 -6.57 -7.60
C HIS A 94 -8.72 -7.86 -7.00
N ASN A 95 -8.34 -8.14 -5.74
CA ASN A 95 -8.84 -9.30 -5.00
C ASN A 95 -8.91 -8.99 -3.50
N SER A 96 -9.31 -9.97 -2.68
CA SER A 96 -9.30 -9.87 -1.22
C SER A 96 -7.90 -9.49 -0.71
N PRO A 97 -7.75 -8.55 0.26
CA PRO A 97 -6.45 -8.09 0.74
C PRO A 97 -5.81 -9.07 1.75
N ASP A 98 -5.78 -10.34 1.39
CA ASP A 98 -5.25 -11.47 2.15
C ASP A 98 -4.32 -12.35 1.29
N PHE A 99 -3.81 -13.45 1.85
CA PHE A 99 -2.91 -14.37 1.15
C PHE A 99 -3.57 -14.99 -0.08
N GLU A 100 -4.79 -15.51 0.06
CA GLU A 100 -5.52 -16.15 -1.02
C GLU A 100 -5.84 -15.17 -2.16
N GLY A 101 -6.20 -13.93 -1.81
CA GLY A 101 -6.43 -12.90 -2.81
C GLY A 101 -5.17 -12.53 -3.56
N GLY A 102 -4.01 -12.52 -2.91
CA GLY A 102 -2.70 -12.35 -3.54
C GLY A 102 -2.36 -13.49 -4.50
N GLU A 103 -2.64 -14.74 -4.12
CA GLU A 103 -2.48 -15.91 -4.97
C GLU A 103 -3.36 -15.83 -6.22
N LYS A 104 -4.67 -15.61 -6.06
CA LYS A 104 -5.60 -15.48 -7.18
C LYS A 104 -5.21 -14.37 -8.14
N ALA A 105 -4.88 -13.20 -7.61
CA ALA A 105 -4.45 -12.07 -8.42
C ALA A 105 -3.18 -12.39 -9.24
N MET A 106 -2.21 -13.09 -8.65
CA MET A 106 -0.98 -13.46 -9.37
C MET A 106 -1.23 -14.51 -10.45
N ILE A 107 -2.12 -15.49 -10.21
CA ILE A 107 -2.56 -16.47 -11.23
C ILE A 107 -3.19 -15.73 -12.42
N ASP A 108 -4.10 -14.80 -12.18
CA ASP A 108 -4.75 -14.01 -13.23
C ASP A 108 -3.72 -13.23 -14.04
N LEU A 109 -2.77 -12.55 -13.39
CA LEU A 109 -1.71 -11.79 -14.05
C LEU A 109 -0.81 -12.65 -14.92
N LEU A 110 -0.39 -13.81 -14.44
CA LEU A 110 0.45 -14.75 -15.21
C LEU A 110 -0.29 -15.33 -16.41
N SER A 111 -1.59 -15.55 -16.27
CA SER A 111 -2.44 -16.04 -17.37
C SER A 111 -2.65 -14.99 -18.46
N TYR A 112 -2.68 -13.72 -18.07
CA TYR A 112 -2.87 -12.62 -19.00
C TYR A 112 -1.62 -12.26 -19.80
N ASN A 113 -0.46 -12.14 -19.15
CA ASN A 113 0.75 -11.60 -19.80
C ASN A 113 2.04 -12.28 -19.28
N SER A 114 2.65 -13.07 -20.15
CA SER A 114 3.93 -13.72 -19.88
C SER A 114 5.14 -12.77 -19.84
N ASN A 115 5.00 -11.51 -20.25
CA ASN A 115 6.09 -10.53 -20.27
C ASN A 115 6.16 -9.69 -18.99
N LEU A 116 5.28 -9.91 -18.02
CA LEU A 116 5.36 -9.23 -16.73
C LEU A 116 6.68 -9.58 -16.03
N THR A 117 7.35 -8.58 -15.50
CA THR A 117 8.63 -8.75 -14.78
C THR A 117 8.60 -8.21 -13.36
N ALA A 118 7.55 -7.48 -13.01
CA ALA A 118 7.40 -6.93 -11.67
C ALA A 118 5.93 -6.69 -11.31
N VAL A 119 5.67 -6.62 -10.00
CA VAL A 119 4.36 -6.25 -9.45
C VAL A 119 4.52 -5.39 -8.20
N VAL A 120 3.63 -4.42 -8.06
CA VAL A 120 3.37 -3.70 -6.81
C VAL A 120 2.09 -4.27 -6.21
N ALA A 121 2.17 -4.77 -4.98
CA ALA A 121 1.04 -5.32 -4.28
C ALA A 121 0.48 -4.31 -3.26
N TYR A 122 -0.84 -4.28 -3.14
CA TYR A 122 -1.58 -3.42 -2.21
C TYR A 122 -1.06 -3.53 -0.77
N ASN A 123 -0.70 -4.75 -0.32
CA ASN A 123 -0.10 -4.97 0.99
C ASN A 123 0.88 -6.15 0.98
N ASP A 124 1.62 -6.33 2.08
CA ASP A 124 2.61 -7.40 2.24
C ASP A 124 1.98 -8.80 2.26
N THR A 125 0.72 -8.90 2.69
CA THR A 125 0.00 -10.19 2.74
C THR A 125 -0.31 -10.68 1.33
N MET A 126 -0.82 -9.79 0.46
CA MET A 126 -1.03 -10.13 -0.95
C MET A 126 0.29 -10.38 -1.69
N ALA A 127 1.36 -9.61 -1.36
CA ALA A 127 2.68 -9.86 -1.90
C ALA A 127 3.21 -11.27 -1.55
N ALA A 128 2.93 -11.73 -0.33
CA ALA A 128 3.32 -13.07 0.11
C ALA A 128 2.58 -14.17 -0.66
N GLY A 129 1.26 -14.03 -0.88
CA GLY A 129 0.48 -14.92 -1.73
C GLY A 129 1.00 -14.95 -3.17
N ALA A 130 1.30 -13.77 -3.74
CA ALA A 130 1.91 -13.69 -5.08
C ALA A 130 3.26 -14.41 -5.17
N ILE A 131 4.12 -14.29 -4.15
CA ILE A 131 5.41 -15.01 -4.07
C ILE A 131 5.19 -16.53 -4.04
N SER A 132 4.16 -17.01 -3.32
CA SER A 132 3.80 -18.44 -3.31
C SER A 132 3.56 -18.97 -4.72
N VAL A 133 2.67 -18.30 -5.47
CA VAL A 133 2.33 -18.67 -6.85
C VAL A 133 3.54 -18.63 -7.78
N LEU A 134 4.39 -17.60 -7.67
CA LEU A 134 5.61 -17.52 -8.48
C LEU A 134 6.55 -18.70 -8.19
N ASN A 135 6.73 -19.07 -6.91
CA ASN A 135 7.56 -20.21 -6.53
C ASN A 135 7.01 -21.53 -7.05
N GLU A 136 5.69 -21.76 -6.97
CA GLU A 136 5.01 -22.95 -7.51
C GLU A 136 5.18 -23.08 -9.02
N ASN A 137 5.22 -21.97 -9.74
CA ASN A 137 5.49 -21.92 -11.17
C ASN A 137 6.98 -21.87 -11.53
N ASN A 138 7.89 -22.07 -10.55
CA ASN A 138 9.34 -22.02 -10.71
C ASN A 138 9.89 -20.68 -11.21
N ILE A 139 9.15 -19.59 -11.03
CA ILE A 139 9.57 -18.22 -11.33
C ILE A 139 10.35 -17.66 -10.14
N LYS A 140 11.62 -17.34 -10.33
CA LYS A 140 12.50 -16.93 -9.23
C LYS A 140 12.34 -15.45 -8.89
N VAL A 141 11.99 -15.16 -7.63
CA VAL A 141 12.03 -13.83 -7.05
C VAL A 141 13.38 -13.64 -6.34
N PRO A 142 14.15 -12.57 -6.61
CA PRO A 142 13.88 -11.45 -7.53
C PRO A 142 14.38 -11.68 -8.97
N LYS A 143 15.13 -12.76 -9.25
CA LYS A 143 15.92 -12.95 -10.49
C LYS A 143 15.10 -12.84 -11.78
N GLN A 144 13.88 -13.35 -11.79
CA GLN A 144 13.00 -13.33 -12.96
C GLN A 144 11.79 -12.41 -12.78
N PHE A 145 11.40 -12.18 -11.52
CA PHE A 145 10.22 -11.37 -11.19
C PHE A 145 10.45 -10.58 -9.91
N SER A 146 10.24 -9.27 -9.94
CA SER A 146 10.41 -8.38 -8.78
C SER A 146 9.06 -8.08 -8.12
N ILE A 147 9.03 -8.02 -6.79
CA ILE A 147 7.83 -7.71 -6.01
C ILE A 147 8.11 -6.63 -4.98
N VAL A 148 7.21 -5.67 -4.90
CA VAL A 148 7.17 -4.66 -3.83
C VAL A 148 5.82 -4.75 -3.12
N GLY A 149 5.85 -4.82 -1.78
CA GLY A 149 4.67 -4.80 -0.92
C GLY A 149 4.38 -3.43 -0.33
N PHE A 150 3.46 -3.40 0.63
CA PHE A 150 3.09 -2.22 1.41
C PHE A 150 2.74 -2.65 2.84
N ASP A 151 3.00 -1.79 3.84
CA ASP A 151 2.76 -1.84 5.28
C ASP A 151 4.01 -2.12 6.14
N ASP A 152 5.05 -2.80 5.62
CA ASP A 152 6.23 -3.32 6.36
C ASP A 152 5.82 -4.23 7.54
N MET A 153 4.86 -5.11 7.29
CA MET A 153 4.41 -6.09 8.27
C MET A 153 5.54 -7.05 8.68
N PRO A 154 5.46 -7.68 9.87
CA PRO A 154 6.48 -8.65 10.32
C PRO A 154 6.80 -9.72 9.27
N ILE A 155 5.81 -10.20 8.51
CA ILE A 155 5.99 -11.22 7.47
C ILE A 155 7.01 -10.79 6.40
N ALA A 156 7.09 -9.50 6.06
CA ALA A 156 8.03 -8.99 5.07
C ALA A 156 9.50 -9.33 5.37
N ARG A 157 9.82 -9.54 6.66
CA ARG A 157 11.16 -9.88 7.14
C ARG A 157 11.45 -11.37 7.13
N TYR A 158 10.40 -12.19 7.08
CA TYR A 158 10.52 -13.66 7.18
C TYR A 158 10.29 -14.37 5.86
N LEU A 159 9.75 -13.69 4.85
CA LEU A 159 9.66 -14.22 3.48
C LEU A 159 11.05 -14.52 2.90
N ILE A 160 11.08 -15.45 1.97
CA ILE A 160 12.27 -15.79 1.18
C ILE A 160 11.92 -15.62 -0.32
N PRO A 161 12.49 -14.56 -0.95
CA PRO A 161 13.37 -13.52 -0.39
C PRO A 161 12.64 -12.57 0.56
N LYS A 162 13.37 -11.87 1.46
CA LYS A 162 12.79 -10.81 2.31
C LYS A 162 12.19 -9.72 1.43
N LEU A 163 10.95 -9.33 1.73
CA LEU A 163 10.15 -8.44 0.90
C LEU A 163 10.59 -6.97 1.02
N THR A 164 10.89 -6.35 -0.10
CA THR A 164 10.94 -4.89 -0.26
C THR A 164 9.52 -4.35 -0.17
N THR A 165 9.30 -3.31 0.63
CA THR A 165 7.95 -2.84 0.95
C THR A 165 7.94 -1.36 1.31
N ILE A 166 6.77 -0.76 1.31
CA ILE A 166 6.55 0.59 1.84
C ILE A 166 6.21 0.49 3.33
N ARG A 167 6.99 1.18 4.16
CA ARG A 167 6.73 1.23 5.61
C ARG A 167 5.63 2.21 5.92
N TYR A 168 4.66 1.70 6.64
CA TYR A 168 3.60 2.42 7.30
C TYR A 168 4.03 2.73 8.75
N PRO A 169 4.22 4.01 9.13
CA PRO A 169 4.78 4.35 10.44
C PRO A 169 3.70 4.27 11.54
N ILE A 170 3.08 3.11 11.72
CA ILE A 170 1.89 2.92 12.57
C ILE A 170 2.13 3.33 14.02
N ASP A 171 3.34 3.07 14.57
CA ASP A 171 3.68 3.43 15.95
C ASP A 171 3.68 4.96 16.14
N LEU A 172 4.22 5.70 15.15
CA LEU A 172 4.23 7.17 15.19
C LEU A 172 2.82 7.73 15.05
N MET A 173 2.03 7.18 14.13
CA MET A 173 0.65 7.57 13.90
C MET A 173 -0.22 7.29 15.13
N ALA A 174 -0.06 6.13 15.77
CA ALA A 174 -0.78 5.78 16.99
C ALA A 174 -0.42 6.71 18.15
N ASN A 175 0.87 7.00 18.35
CA ASN A 175 1.32 7.96 19.37
C ASN A 175 0.77 9.37 19.12
N TYR A 176 0.76 9.80 17.87
CA TYR A 176 0.20 11.08 17.48
C TYR A 176 -1.32 11.13 17.73
N ALA A 177 -2.05 10.11 17.28
CA ALA A 177 -3.50 10.02 17.48
C ALA A 177 -3.88 10.01 18.95
N ALA A 178 -3.12 9.32 19.81
CA ALA A 178 -3.35 9.33 21.25
C ALA A 178 -3.15 10.73 21.87
N LYS A 179 -2.08 11.44 21.49
CA LYS A 179 -1.85 12.83 21.94
C LYS A 179 -2.93 13.76 21.44
N LEU A 180 -3.34 13.61 20.19
CA LEU A 180 -4.45 14.40 19.62
C LEU A 180 -5.75 14.14 20.38
N ALA A 181 -6.10 12.87 20.62
CA ALA A 181 -7.31 12.53 21.38
C ALA A 181 -7.32 13.16 22.79
N LEU A 182 -6.18 13.12 23.48
CA LEU A 182 -6.04 13.75 24.80
C LEU A 182 -6.18 15.26 24.74
N SER A 183 -5.58 15.93 23.76
CA SER A 183 -5.68 17.38 23.61
C SER A 183 -7.09 17.89 23.28
N LEU A 184 -7.95 17.03 22.74
CA LEU A 184 -9.35 17.36 22.45
C LEU A 184 -10.23 17.35 23.73
N VAL A 185 -9.79 16.69 24.79
CA VAL A 185 -10.53 16.64 26.07
C VAL A 185 -9.86 17.42 27.18
N ASP A 186 -8.58 17.73 27.06
CA ASP A 186 -7.79 18.52 28.02
C ASP A 186 -7.06 19.66 27.31
N SER A 187 -7.59 20.86 27.45
CA SER A 187 -7.05 22.08 26.84
C SER A 187 -5.66 22.49 27.34
N SER A 188 -5.16 21.89 28.41
CA SER A 188 -3.78 22.09 28.88
C SER A 188 -2.74 21.37 28.02
N ILE A 189 -3.17 20.41 27.20
CA ILE A 189 -2.32 19.63 26.30
C ILE A 189 -2.25 20.35 24.95
N VAL A 190 -1.00 20.59 24.48
CA VAL A 190 -0.78 21.22 23.18
C VAL A 190 -1.25 20.30 22.07
N THR A 191 -2.15 20.80 21.22
CA THR A 191 -2.66 20.05 20.06
C THR A 191 -1.56 19.93 19.01
N PRO A 192 -1.26 18.71 18.53
CA PRO A 192 -0.32 18.51 17.43
C PRO A 192 -0.88 19.09 16.11
N THR A 193 0.01 19.47 15.20
CA THR A 193 -0.34 20.18 13.95
C THR A 193 -0.27 19.36 12.67
N VAL A 194 0.30 18.16 12.73
CA VAL A 194 0.49 17.30 11.55
C VAL A 194 -0.64 16.29 11.43
N VAL A 195 -1.21 16.16 10.26
CA VAL A 195 -2.38 15.28 9.98
C VAL A 195 -2.03 14.12 9.06
N GLN A 196 -1.02 14.27 8.20
CA GLN A 196 -0.62 13.24 7.23
C GLN A 196 0.85 12.83 7.42
N PHE A 197 1.09 11.53 7.44
CA PHE A 197 2.41 10.93 7.56
C PHE A 197 2.95 10.49 6.21
N ASN A 198 4.25 10.67 6.00
CA ASN A 198 4.91 10.21 4.78
C ASN A 198 5.35 8.75 4.94
N PRO A 199 5.11 7.91 3.93
CA PRO A 199 5.61 6.54 3.88
C PRO A 199 7.11 6.49 3.60
N THR A 200 7.74 5.35 3.88
CA THR A 200 9.16 5.12 3.62
C THR A 200 9.39 3.83 2.86
N LEU A 201 10.13 3.87 1.78
CA LEU A 201 10.54 2.67 1.04
C LEU A 201 11.61 1.89 1.82
N VAL A 202 11.32 0.65 2.16
CA VAL A 202 12.21 -0.28 2.84
C VAL A 202 12.74 -1.31 1.84
N ARG A 203 13.96 -1.13 1.39
CA ARG A 203 14.62 -2.06 0.45
C ARG A 203 15.06 -3.33 1.16
N ARG A 204 14.72 -4.48 0.56
CA ARG A 204 15.20 -5.80 0.96
C ARG A 204 15.65 -6.59 -0.29
N PHE A 205 15.20 -7.83 -0.47
CA PHE A 205 15.77 -8.76 -1.45
C PHE A 205 14.77 -9.25 -2.50
N SER A 206 13.56 -8.68 -2.57
CA SER A 206 12.52 -9.07 -3.53
C SER A 206 12.53 -8.28 -4.84
N VAL A 207 13.51 -7.39 -5.01
CA VAL A 207 13.66 -6.55 -6.21
C VAL A 207 15.09 -6.62 -6.72
N GLU A 208 15.26 -6.83 -8.02
CA GLU A 208 16.53 -6.84 -8.74
C GLU A 208 16.35 -6.14 -10.10
N ASN A 209 17.45 -5.79 -10.76
CA ASN A 209 17.36 -5.20 -12.10
C ASN A 209 16.64 -6.14 -13.07
N ALA A 210 15.77 -5.58 -13.91
CA ALA A 210 15.12 -6.34 -14.96
C ALA A 210 16.16 -7.01 -15.86
N ILE A 211 15.94 -8.27 -16.23
CA ILE A 211 16.78 -8.96 -17.17
C ILE A 211 16.70 -8.22 -18.50
N LYS A 212 17.85 -7.77 -19.03
CA LYS A 212 17.89 -7.21 -20.38
C LYS A 212 17.53 -8.31 -21.37
N PRO A 213 16.60 -8.06 -22.31
CA PRO A 213 16.26 -9.00 -23.34
C PRO A 213 17.47 -9.34 -24.24
#